data_ac608884b75dfbf0be6471d9dfa1265e
#
_entry.id   ac608884b75dfbf0be6471d9dfa1265e
#
_cell.length_a   1.000
_cell.length_b   1.000
_cell.length_c   1.000
_cell.angle_alpha   90.00
_cell.angle_beta   90.00
_cell.angle_gamma   90.00
#
_symmetry.space_group_name_H-M   'P 1'
#
loop_
_entity.id
_entity.type
_entity.pdbx_description
1 polymer ?
#
loop_
_entity_poly.entity_id
_entity_poly.type
_entity_poly.pdbx_seq_one_letter_code
_entity_poly.pdbx_strand_id
1 'polypeptide(L)'
;SIVYGFFALMVISPLFREYFGASYFNAASAIVVIAIMMLPIIISISDDAMNAVPQYLRETSLGLGATRWETATKVVMPAASSGIIASVLLGLARAIGETMVVLLVAGSIAQFTFNPLNEVMTMSAYIAKVATGDIPPGPAGSAAFAVGLLLFVITYLINVVAARVVLQIQNQGILAMAATAKKQNIVIRGFHRTKS
;
A
#
# COMPACT_ATOMS: atom_id res chain seq x y z
N SER A 1 -1.83 -15.83 -3.77
CA SER A 1 -2.81 -15.52 -2.69
C SER A 1 -3.39 -16.79 -2.05
N ILE A 2 -3.75 -17.84 -2.81
CA ILE A 2 -4.34 -19.08 -2.25
C ILE A 2 -3.42 -19.72 -1.20
N VAL A 3 -2.13 -19.88 -1.48
CA VAL A 3 -1.16 -20.44 -0.53
C VAL A 3 -1.08 -19.64 0.76
N TYR A 4 -1.05 -18.32 0.66
CA TYR A 4 -1.09 -17.43 1.83
C TYR A 4 -2.38 -17.57 2.63
N GLY A 5 -3.54 -17.70 1.96
CA GLY A 5 -4.81 -17.94 2.61
C GLY A 5 -4.84 -19.27 3.36
N PHE A 6 -4.32 -20.34 2.74
CA PHE A 6 -4.21 -21.65 3.38
C PHE A 6 -3.26 -21.63 4.60
N PHE A 7 -2.11 -20.97 4.46
CA PHE A 7 -1.18 -20.75 5.57
C PHE A 7 -1.85 -19.99 6.72
N ALA A 8 -2.63 -18.96 6.39
CA ALA A 8 -3.37 -18.22 7.39
C ALA A 8 -4.36 -19.09 8.18
N LEU A 9 -5.09 -19.96 7.49
CA LEU A 9 -6.03 -20.87 8.14
C LEU A 9 -5.34 -21.89 9.05
N MET A 10 -4.20 -22.43 8.60
CA MET A 10 -3.50 -23.49 9.31
C MET A 10 -2.66 -23.00 10.49
N VAL A 11 -2.12 -21.79 10.41
CA VAL A 11 -1.17 -21.28 11.38
C VAL A 11 -1.70 -20.05 12.12
N ILE A 12 -2.16 -19.04 11.39
CA ILE A 12 -2.50 -17.74 11.97
C ILE A 12 -3.86 -17.79 12.68
N SER A 13 -4.89 -18.38 12.06
CA SER A 13 -6.21 -18.47 12.67
C SER A 13 -6.24 -19.27 13.99
N PRO A 14 -5.57 -20.44 14.11
CA PRO A 14 -5.45 -21.12 15.39
C PRO A 14 -4.73 -20.30 16.47
N LEU A 15 -3.65 -19.58 16.10
CA LEU A 15 -2.95 -18.68 17.03
C LEU A 15 -3.86 -17.57 17.55
N PHE A 16 -4.61 -16.92 16.67
CA PHE A 16 -5.56 -15.88 17.09
C PHE A 16 -6.69 -16.44 17.95
N ARG A 17 -7.11 -17.66 17.69
CA ARG A 17 -8.12 -18.34 18.52
C ARG A 17 -7.59 -18.66 19.92
N GLU A 18 -6.36 -19.15 20.03
CA GLU A 18 -5.76 -19.56 21.30
C GLU A 18 -5.40 -18.36 22.19
N TYR A 19 -4.80 -17.30 21.61
CA TYR A 19 -4.32 -16.16 22.38
C TYR A 19 -5.35 -15.05 22.57
N PHE A 20 -6.28 -14.88 21.64
CA PHE A 20 -7.24 -13.77 21.64
C PHE A 20 -8.71 -14.23 21.68
N GLY A 21 -8.98 -15.52 21.73
CA GLY A 21 -10.35 -16.06 21.74
C GLY A 21 -11.12 -15.75 20.44
N ALA A 22 -10.44 -15.55 19.34
CA ALA A 22 -11.04 -15.23 18.04
C ALA A 22 -11.85 -16.41 17.47
N SER A 23 -12.81 -16.13 16.59
CA SER A 23 -13.44 -17.15 15.77
C SER A 23 -12.42 -17.84 14.88
N TYR A 24 -12.68 -19.07 14.44
CA TYR A 24 -11.78 -19.80 13.55
C TYR A 24 -11.57 -19.05 12.22
N PHE A 25 -12.67 -18.55 11.66
CA PHE A 25 -12.62 -17.56 10.59
C PHE A 25 -12.74 -16.18 11.22
N ASN A 26 -11.80 -15.31 10.96
CA ASN A 26 -11.79 -13.97 11.54
C ASN A 26 -11.08 -12.96 10.62
N ALA A 27 -11.53 -11.71 10.68
CA ALA A 27 -10.99 -10.63 9.89
C ALA A 27 -9.53 -10.29 10.26
N ALA A 28 -9.15 -10.45 11.55
CA ALA A 28 -7.81 -10.13 12.01
C ALA A 28 -6.75 -11.00 11.33
N SER A 29 -6.96 -12.30 11.23
CA SER A 29 -6.06 -13.22 10.52
C SER A 29 -5.94 -12.87 9.03
N ALA A 30 -7.07 -12.51 8.39
CA ALA A 30 -7.06 -12.08 6.99
C ALA A 30 -6.24 -10.79 6.82
N ILE A 31 -6.42 -9.79 7.68
CA ILE A 31 -5.68 -8.52 7.64
C ILE A 31 -4.18 -8.75 7.77
N VAL A 32 -3.74 -9.56 8.73
CA VAL A 32 -2.31 -9.86 8.94
C VAL A 32 -1.69 -10.50 7.70
N VAL A 33 -2.37 -11.47 7.10
CA VAL A 33 -1.84 -12.15 5.92
C VAL A 33 -1.82 -11.26 4.70
N ILE A 34 -2.85 -10.44 4.49
CA ILE A 34 -2.85 -9.45 3.41
C ILE A 34 -1.69 -8.46 3.60
N ALA A 35 -1.45 -7.99 4.84
CA ALA A 35 -0.33 -7.12 5.13
C ALA A 35 1.02 -7.78 4.78
N ILE A 36 1.24 -9.03 5.18
CA ILE A 36 2.44 -9.80 4.83
C ILE A 36 2.60 -9.94 3.31
N MET A 37 1.50 -10.24 2.60
CA MET A 37 1.51 -10.39 1.15
C MET A 37 1.81 -9.09 0.40
N MET A 38 1.47 -7.92 0.98
CA MET A 38 1.76 -6.61 0.38
C MET A 38 3.20 -6.15 0.62
N LEU A 39 3.87 -6.63 1.67
CA LEU A 39 5.24 -6.22 2.00
C LEU A 39 6.24 -6.34 0.82
N PRO A 40 6.32 -7.45 0.08
CA PRO A 40 7.27 -7.57 -1.03
C PRO A 40 7.05 -6.50 -2.11
N ILE A 41 5.80 -6.16 -2.41
CA ILE A 41 5.44 -5.17 -3.42
C ILE A 41 5.87 -3.77 -2.94
N ILE A 42 5.53 -3.43 -1.70
CA ILE A 42 5.87 -2.13 -1.11
C ILE A 42 7.38 -1.97 -1.01
N ILE A 43 8.09 -3.02 -0.58
CA ILE A 43 9.55 -3.00 -0.46
C ILE A 43 10.20 -2.82 -1.82
N SER A 44 9.79 -3.58 -2.83
CA SER A 44 10.36 -3.49 -4.18
C SER A 44 10.21 -2.10 -4.80
N ILE A 45 9.00 -1.53 -4.76
CA ILE A 45 8.75 -0.20 -5.33
C ILE A 45 9.44 0.90 -4.50
N SER A 46 9.55 0.72 -3.17
CA SER A 46 10.28 1.66 -2.31
C SER A 46 11.78 1.62 -2.58
N ASP A 47 12.34 0.43 -2.82
CA ASP A 47 13.75 0.25 -3.19
C ASP A 47 14.05 0.92 -4.53
N ASP A 48 13.21 0.72 -5.54
CA ASP A 48 13.31 1.40 -6.84
C ASP A 48 13.28 2.91 -6.68
N ALA A 49 12.38 3.44 -5.83
CA ALA A 49 12.29 4.87 -5.55
C ALA A 49 13.55 5.41 -4.86
N MET A 50 14.12 4.66 -3.93
CA MET A 50 15.38 5.03 -3.28
C MET A 50 16.55 4.98 -4.27
N ASN A 51 16.60 3.98 -5.14
CA ASN A 51 17.66 3.85 -6.15
C ASN A 51 17.59 4.92 -7.24
N ALA A 52 16.41 5.47 -7.51
CA ALA A 52 16.22 6.59 -8.44
C ALA A 52 16.78 7.93 -7.91
N VAL A 53 17.14 8.04 -6.62
CA VAL A 53 17.77 9.24 -6.08
C VAL A 53 19.17 9.44 -6.69
N PRO A 54 19.46 10.63 -7.25
CA PRO A 54 20.73 10.92 -7.94
C PRO A 54 21.94 10.63 -7.08
N GLN A 55 22.95 9.97 -7.67
CA GLN A 55 24.13 9.50 -6.98
C GLN A 55 24.97 10.64 -6.39
N TYR A 56 24.98 11.80 -7.04
CA TYR A 56 25.74 12.97 -6.54
C TYR A 56 25.28 13.42 -5.15
N LEU A 57 24.00 13.23 -4.78
CA LEU A 57 23.52 13.55 -3.42
C LEU A 57 24.14 12.62 -2.38
N ARG A 58 24.31 11.34 -2.74
CA ARG A 58 24.95 10.34 -1.88
C ARG A 58 26.44 10.63 -1.71
N GLU A 59 27.14 10.90 -2.81
CA GLU A 59 28.57 11.19 -2.83
C GLU A 59 28.89 12.49 -2.07
N THR A 60 28.07 13.54 -2.26
CA THR A 60 28.23 14.81 -1.52
C THR A 60 28.06 14.60 -0.02
N SER A 61 27.07 13.82 0.41
CA SER A 61 26.83 13.53 1.82
C SER A 61 28.02 12.76 2.44
N LEU A 62 28.51 11.74 1.74
CA LEU A 62 29.68 10.97 2.16
C LEU A 62 30.95 11.82 2.18
N GLY A 63 31.13 12.70 1.21
CA GLY A 63 32.25 13.65 1.14
C GLY A 63 32.27 14.67 2.28
N LEU A 64 31.10 14.99 2.87
CA LEU A 64 30.98 15.82 4.08
C LEU A 64 31.21 15.03 5.37
N GLY A 65 31.58 13.75 5.30
CA GLY A 65 31.90 12.90 6.44
C GLY A 65 30.71 12.16 7.06
N ALA A 66 29.53 12.17 6.40
CA ALA A 66 28.40 11.39 6.86
C ALA A 66 28.64 9.90 6.67
N THR A 67 28.14 9.09 7.60
CA THR A 67 28.15 7.63 7.47
C THR A 67 27.14 7.18 6.41
N ARG A 68 27.30 5.94 5.92
CA ARG A 68 26.34 5.34 4.97
C ARG A 68 24.92 5.33 5.52
N TRP A 69 24.76 5.05 6.80
CA TRP A 69 23.46 5.05 7.49
C TRP A 69 22.85 6.47 7.56
N GLU A 70 23.64 7.46 7.89
CA GLU A 70 23.18 8.85 7.91
C GLU A 70 22.81 9.35 6.52
N THR A 71 23.60 9.01 5.51
CA THR A 71 23.28 9.32 4.12
C THR A 71 21.95 8.67 3.70
N ALA A 72 21.72 7.39 4.03
CA ALA A 72 20.48 6.69 3.71
C ALA A 72 19.28 7.33 4.40
N THR A 73 19.36 7.62 5.70
CA THR A 73 18.21 8.09 6.49
C THR A 73 17.96 9.58 6.38
N LYS A 74 19.00 10.40 6.24
CA LYS A 74 18.88 11.87 6.24
C LYS A 74 18.86 12.50 4.84
N VAL A 75 19.32 11.77 3.81
CA VAL A 75 19.41 12.28 2.44
C VAL A 75 18.55 11.47 1.48
N VAL A 76 18.78 10.15 1.40
CA VAL A 76 18.11 9.30 0.40
C VAL A 76 16.64 9.09 0.73
N MET A 77 16.30 8.70 1.95
CA MET A 77 14.94 8.42 2.35
C MET A 77 14.01 9.64 2.23
N PRO A 78 14.39 10.86 2.70
CA PRO A 78 13.59 12.05 2.46
C PRO A 78 13.47 12.42 0.98
N ALA A 79 14.54 12.24 0.19
CA ALA A 79 14.50 12.50 -1.24
C ALA A 79 13.60 11.51 -2.00
N ALA A 80 13.53 10.25 -1.55
CA ALA A 80 12.68 9.19 -2.12
C ALA A 80 11.26 9.17 -1.55
N SER A 81 10.92 10.04 -0.60
CA SER A 81 9.67 9.96 0.18
C SER A 81 8.40 9.91 -0.68
N SER A 82 8.37 10.63 -1.81
CA SER A 82 7.24 10.60 -2.75
C SER A 82 7.04 9.22 -3.36
N GLY A 83 8.11 8.53 -3.72
CA GLY A 83 8.07 7.17 -4.26
C GLY A 83 7.69 6.13 -3.20
N ILE A 84 8.19 6.28 -1.96
CA ILE A 84 7.83 5.42 -0.84
C ILE A 84 6.34 5.56 -0.50
N ILE A 85 5.80 6.77 -0.46
CA ILE A 85 4.35 6.98 -0.24
C ILE A 85 3.54 6.38 -1.40
N ALA A 86 4.01 6.53 -2.63
CA ALA A 86 3.39 5.93 -3.80
C ALA A 86 3.33 4.39 -3.69
N SER A 87 4.40 3.74 -3.22
CA SER A 87 4.44 2.29 -3.05
C SER A 87 3.41 1.80 -2.03
N VAL A 88 3.26 2.50 -0.91
CA VAL A 88 2.26 2.18 0.12
C VAL A 88 0.84 2.34 -0.43
N LEU A 89 0.56 3.43 -1.15
CA LEU A 89 -0.77 3.65 -1.75
C LEU A 89 -1.11 2.59 -2.80
N LEU A 90 -0.15 2.18 -3.62
CA LEU A 90 -0.33 1.09 -4.58
C LEU A 90 -0.57 -0.25 -3.88
N GLY A 91 0.15 -0.54 -2.80
CA GLY A 91 -0.07 -1.71 -1.95
C GLY A 91 -1.49 -1.72 -1.37
N LEU A 92 -1.94 -0.60 -0.81
CA LEU A 92 -3.30 -0.47 -0.27
C LEU A 92 -4.38 -0.64 -1.36
N ALA A 93 -4.21 -0.04 -2.53
CA ALA A 93 -5.14 -0.18 -3.64
C ALA A 93 -5.28 -1.66 -4.07
N ARG A 94 -4.17 -2.42 -4.07
CA ARG A 94 -4.18 -3.86 -4.34
C ARG A 94 -4.86 -4.65 -3.22
N ALA A 95 -4.62 -4.32 -1.95
CA ALA A 95 -5.21 -5.00 -0.80
C ALA A 95 -6.74 -4.92 -0.77
N ILE A 96 -7.32 -3.79 -1.20
CA ILE A 96 -8.78 -3.60 -1.26
C ILE A 96 -9.45 -4.55 -2.24
N GLY A 97 -8.76 -4.91 -3.32
CA GLY A 97 -9.24 -5.88 -4.32
C GLY A 97 -8.94 -7.36 -3.99
N GLU A 98 -8.33 -7.66 -2.82
CA GLU A 98 -7.96 -9.04 -2.49
C GLU A 98 -9.21 -9.88 -2.26
N THR A 99 -9.30 -11.01 -2.95
CA THR A 99 -10.49 -11.86 -2.95
C THR A 99 -10.22 -13.22 -2.29
N MET A 100 -9.13 -13.90 -2.70
CA MET A 100 -8.92 -15.30 -2.32
C MET A 100 -8.52 -15.47 -0.86
N VAL A 101 -7.63 -14.62 -0.33
CA VAL A 101 -7.23 -14.68 1.08
C VAL A 101 -8.43 -14.39 1.96
N VAL A 102 -9.21 -13.37 1.61
CA VAL A 102 -10.37 -12.95 2.40
C VAL A 102 -11.47 -13.99 2.36
N LEU A 103 -11.74 -14.58 1.19
CA LEU A 103 -12.72 -15.66 1.03
C LEU A 103 -12.39 -16.87 1.90
N LEU A 104 -11.10 -17.23 2.00
CA LEU A 104 -10.66 -18.39 2.76
C LEU A 104 -10.60 -18.13 4.27
N VAL A 105 -10.23 -16.94 4.71
CA VAL A 105 -9.79 -16.67 6.09
C VAL A 105 -10.78 -15.82 6.88
N ALA A 106 -11.38 -14.81 6.25
CA ALA A 106 -12.27 -13.87 6.96
C ALA A 106 -13.64 -14.48 7.29
N GLY A 107 -14.06 -15.45 6.50
CA GLY A 107 -15.31 -16.20 6.71
C GLY A 107 -16.42 -15.87 5.74
N SER A 108 -17.65 -16.25 6.11
CA SER A 108 -18.80 -16.33 5.21
C SER A 108 -20.06 -15.68 5.78
N ILE A 109 -20.02 -15.15 6.99
CA ILE A 109 -21.18 -14.58 7.66
C ILE A 109 -21.27 -13.09 7.32
N ALA A 110 -22.37 -12.71 6.64
CA ALA A 110 -22.69 -11.33 6.36
C ALA A 110 -23.22 -10.66 7.62
N GLN A 111 -22.33 -10.15 8.48
CA GLN A 111 -22.69 -9.39 9.69
C GLN A 111 -21.92 -8.07 9.73
N PHE A 112 -22.57 -7.07 10.29
CA PHE A 112 -21.95 -5.78 10.54
C PHE A 112 -21.33 -5.79 11.94
N THR A 113 -20.02 -5.91 12.03
CA THR A 113 -19.29 -5.91 13.31
C THR A 113 -18.02 -5.07 13.17
N PHE A 114 -17.67 -4.37 14.25
CA PHE A 114 -16.39 -3.67 14.37
C PHE A 114 -15.32 -4.51 15.07
N ASN A 115 -15.67 -5.71 15.54
CA ASN A 115 -14.72 -6.59 16.18
C ASN A 115 -13.96 -7.41 15.11
N PRO A 116 -12.66 -7.19 14.90
CA PRO A 116 -11.87 -7.91 13.90
C PRO A 116 -11.66 -9.40 14.22
N LEU A 117 -11.96 -9.84 15.45
CA LEU A 117 -11.87 -11.23 15.87
C LEU A 117 -13.07 -12.07 15.43
N ASN A 118 -14.12 -11.42 14.92
CA ASN A 118 -15.30 -12.09 14.43
C ASN A 118 -15.17 -12.44 12.94
N GLU A 119 -16.01 -13.38 12.51
CA GLU A 119 -16.17 -13.74 11.13
C GLU A 119 -16.90 -12.63 10.36
N VAL A 120 -16.41 -12.29 9.18
CA VAL A 120 -17.02 -11.28 8.31
C VAL A 120 -16.99 -11.72 6.86
N MET A 121 -18.01 -11.33 6.08
CA MET A 121 -18.03 -11.51 4.62
C MET A 121 -17.70 -10.19 3.94
N THR A 122 -16.65 -10.15 3.13
CA THR A 122 -16.33 -8.99 2.30
C THR A 122 -17.11 -8.99 1.00
N MET A 123 -17.21 -7.82 0.36
CA MET A 123 -17.88 -7.68 -0.95
C MET A 123 -17.25 -8.56 -2.01
N SER A 124 -15.90 -8.64 -2.05
CA SER A 124 -15.18 -9.47 -3.00
C SER A 124 -15.42 -10.96 -2.76
N ALA A 125 -15.46 -11.41 -1.50
CA ALA A 125 -15.80 -12.79 -1.14
C ALA A 125 -17.24 -13.15 -1.50
N TYR A 126 -18.19 -12.23 -1.31
CA TYR A 126 -19.59 -12.43 -1.72
C TYR A 126 -19.72 -12.65 -3.23
N ILE A 127 -19.08 -11.78 -4.03
CA ILE A 127 -19.09 -11.92 -5.50
C ILE A 127 -18.47 -13.26 -5.93
N ALA A 128 -17.35 -13.64 -5.32
CA ALA A 128 -16.70 -14.92 -5.61
C ALA A 128 -17.62 -16.11 -5.31
N LYS A 129 -18.32 -16.12 -4.18
CA LYS A 129 -19.26 -17.18 -3.80
C LYS A 129 -20.46 -17.30 -4.75
N VAL A 130 -20.98 -16.18 -5.24
CA VAL A 130 -22.02 -16.21 -6.27
C VAL A 130 -21.45 -16.77 -7.58
N ALA A 131 -20.23 -16.40 -7.96
CA ALA A 131 -19.58 -16.88 -9.17
C ALA A 131 -19.24 -18.36 -9.12
N THR A 132 -18.90 -18.92 -7.95
CA THR A 132 -18.61 -20.34 -7.75
C THR A 132 -19.86 -21.21 -7.59
N GLY A 133 -21.04 -20.59 -7.45
CA GLY A 133 -22.32 -21.29 -7.28
C GLY A 133 -22.63 -21.65 -5.82
N ASP A 134 -21.83 -21.20 -4.84
CA ASP A 134 -22.10 -21.41 -3.42
C ASP A 134 -23.37 -20.67 -2.95
N ILE A 135 -23.73 -19.59 -3.65
CA ILE A 135 -24.97 -18.86 -3.46
C ILE A 135 -25.87 -19.14 -4.69
N PRO A 136 -27.05 -19.73 -4.50
CA PRO A 136 -27.91 -20.13 -5.61
C PRO A 136 -28.43 -18.91 -6.40
N PRO A 137 -28.79 -19.11 -7.69
CA PRO A 137 -29.46 -18.10 -8.50
C PRO A 137 -30.75 -17.62 -7.84
N GLY A 138 -30.99 -16.32 -7.87
CA GLY A 138 -32.17 -15.70 -7.26
C GLY A 138 -31.92 -14.27 -6.87
N PRO A 139 -32.72 -13.68 -5.98
CA PRO A 139 -32.53 -12.31 -5.52
C PRO A 139 -31.14 -12.05 -4.90
N ALA A 140 -30.61 -13.04 -4.16
CA ALA A 140 -29.26 -12.97 -3.60
C ALA A 140 -28.17 -13.01 -4.69
N GLY A 141 -28.33 -13.84 -5.72
CA GLY A 141 -27.43 -13.86 -6.88
C GLY A 141 -27.46 -12.56 -7.68
N SER A 142 -28.64 -11.99 -7.87
CA SER A 142 -28.82 -10.68 -8.54
C SER A 142 -28.17 -9.53 -7.77
N ALA A 143 -28.16 -9.60 -6.44
CA ALA A 143 -27.50 -8.60 -5.59
C ALA A 143 -25.98 -8.54 -5.81
N ALA A 144 -25.35 -9.62 -6.31
CA ALA A 144 -23.93 -9.63 -6.60
C ALA A 144 -23.53 -8.58 -7.65
N PHE A 145 -24.40 -8.28 -8.62
CA PHE A 145 -24.14 -7.24 -9.60
C PHE A 145 -24.13 -5.85 -8.96
N ALA A 146 -25.03 -5.58 -8.03
CA ALA A 146 -25.07 -4.32 -7.28
C ALA A 146 -23.85 -4.19 -6.36
N VAL A 147 -23.47 -5.27 -5.66
CA VAL A 147 -22.27 -5.31 -4.81
C VAL A 147 -20.99 -5.15 -5.67
N GLY A 148 -20.93 -5.77 -6.85
CA GLY A 148 -19.84 -5.61 -7.79
C GLY A 148 -19.70 -4.19 -8.30
N LEU A 149 -20.80 -3.55 -8.67
CA LEU A 149 -20.80 -2.14 -9.08
C LEU A 149 -20.34 -1.22 -7.93
N LEU A 150 -20.82 -1.46 -6.72
CA LEU A 150 -20.42 -0.70 -5.54
C LEU A 150 -18.92 -0.86 -5.25
N LEU A 151 -18.40 -2.09 -5.28
CA LEU A 151 -16.98 -2.38 -5.11
C LEU A 151 -16.13 -1.70 -6.20
N PHE A 152 -16.59 -1.75 -7.44
CA PHE A 152 -15.93 -1.05 -8.56
C PHE A 152 -15.85 0.47 -8.33
N VAL A 153 -16.95 1.10 -7.94
CA VAL A 153 -16.96 2.54 -7.66
C VAL A 153 -16.03 2.90 -6.51
N ILE A 154 -16.07 2.14 -5.41
CA ILE A 154 -15.21 2.36 -4.24
C ILE A 154 -13.73 2.22 -4.63
N THR A 155 -13.35 1.14 -5.30
CA THR A 155 -11.96 0.90 -5.72
C THR A 155 -11.50 1.93 -6.74
N TYR A 156 -12.34 2.34 -7.67
CA TYR A 156 -12.05 3.40 -8.62
C TYR A 156 -11.77 4.74 -7.91
N LEU A 157 -12.62 5.14 -6.98
CA LEU A 157 -12.44 6.39 -6.22
C LEU A 157 -11.14 6.37 -5.41
N ILE A 158 -10.85 5.27 -4.72
CA ILE A 158 -9.61 5.12 -3.95
C ILE A 158 -8.38 5.20 -4.86
N ASN A 159 -8.40 4.54 -6.03
CA ASN A 159 -7.30 4.61 -6.98
C ASN A 159 -7.11 6.03 -7.55
N VAL A 160 -8.19 6.76 -7.84
CA VAL A 160 -8.11 8.15 -8.30
C VAL A 160 -7.52 9.05 -7.21
N VAL A 161 -7.94 8.88 -5.95
CA VAL A 161 -7.37 9.64 -4.82
C VAL A 161 -5.90 9.32 -4.63
N ALA A 162 -5.53 8.03 -4.63
CA ALA A 162 -4.15 7.60 -4.52
C ALA A 162 -3.27 8.19 -5.63
N ALA A 163 -3.71 8.12 -6.88
CA ALA A 163 -2.99 8.70 -8.01
C ALA A 163 -2.81 10.22 -7.89
N ARG A 164 -3.83 10.95 -7.42
CA ARG A 164 -3.71 12.40 -7.20
C ARG A 164 -2.74 12.75 -6.08
N VAL A 165 -2.75 12.01 -4.98
CA VAL A 165 -1.80 12.21 -3.87
C VAL A 165 -0.37 11.99 -4.33
N VAL A 166 -0.11 10.92 -5.09
CA VAL A 166 1.21 10.63 -5.67
C VAL A 166 1.68 11.78 -6.56
N LEU A 167 0.82 12.24 -7.48
CA LEU A 167 1.16 13.34 -8.39
C LEU A 167 1.42 14.66 -7.64
N GLN A 168 0.66 14.97 -6.59
CA GLN A 168 0.91 16.16 -5.77
C GLN A 168 2.27 16.12 -5.08
N ILE A 169 2.62 14.97 -4.49
CA ILE A 169 3.90 14.80 -3.79
C ILE A 169 5.07 14.88 -4.78
N GLN A 170 4.95 14.27 -5.97
CA GLN A 170 5.96 14.36 -7.02
C GLN A 170 6.17 15.81 -7.51
N ASN A 171 5.09 16.54 -7.73
CA ASN A 171 5.17 17.94 -8.16
C ASN A 171 5.82 18.84 -7.12
N GLN A 172 5.54 18.64 -5.84
CA GLN A 172 6.21 19.38 -4.76
C GLN A 172 7.71 19.10 -4.71
N GLY A 173 8.12 17.85 -4.91
CA GLY A 173 9.54 17.48 -5.01
C GLY A 173 10.25 18.17 -6.17
N ILE A 174 9.65 18.19 -7.36
CA ILE A 174 10.19 18.86 -8.55
C ILE A 174 10.30 20.38 -8.33
N LEU A 175 9.28 21.01 -7.76
CA LEU A 175 9.28 22.45 -7.47
C LEU A 175 10.34 22.83 -6.44
N ALA A 176 10.54 22.03 -5.40
CA ALA A 176 11.57 22.22 -4.40
C ALA A 176 12.98 22.14 -5.01
N MET A 177 13.23 21.14 -5.87
CA MET A 177 14.49 21.00 -6.59
C MET A 177 14.75 22.18 -7.55
N ALA A 178 13.73 22.61 -8.31
CA ALA A 178 13.83 23.75 -9.22
C ALA A 178 14.09 25.07 -8.47
N ALA A 179 13.48 25.27 -7.31
CA ALA A 179 13.72 26.45 -6.46
C ALA A 179 15.16 26.48 -5.93
N THR A 180 15.69 25.32 -5.52
CA THR A 180 17.06 25.17 -5.04
C THR A 180 18.07 25.43 -6.17
N ALA A 181 17.87 24.89 -7.35
CA ALA A 181 18.70 25.11 -8.51
C ALA A 181 18.71 26.58 -8.97
N LYS A 182 17.55 27.26 -8.92
CA LYS A 182 17.44 28.70 -9.21
C LYS A 182 18.22 29.53 -8.22
N LYS A 183 18.16 29.21 -6.93
CA LYS A 183 18.91 29.89 -5.88
C LYS A 183 20.42 29.75 -6.04
N GLN A 184 20.87 28.56 -6.42
CA GLN A 184 22.28 28.27 -6.68
C GLN A 184 22.82 29.02 -7.90
N ASN A 185 22.04 29.11 -8.98
CA ASN A 185 22.41 29.92 -10.16
C ASN A 185 22.50 31.43 -9.88
N ILE A 186 21.68 31.95 -8.99
CA ILE A 186 21.74 33.37 -8.56
C ILE A 186 23.02 33.63 -7.79
N VAL A 187 23.41 32.71 -6.88
CA VAL A 187 24.66 32.85 -6.09
C VAL A 187 25.90 32.81 -7.01
N ILE A 188 25.93 31.89 -7.96
CA ILE A 188 27.04 31.78 -8.92
C ILE A 188 27.14 33.04 -9.80
N ARG A 189 26.03 33.56 -10.30
CA ARG A 189 26.00 34.82 -11.07
C ARG A 189 26.41 36.04 -10.25
N GLY A 190 26.06 36.09 -8.98
CA GLY A 190 26.48 37.13 -8.03
C GLY A 190 28.00 37.15 -7.83
N PHE A 191 28.60 35.96 -7.68
CA PHE A 191 30.03 35.80 -7.48
C PHE A 191 30.88 36.23 -8.70
N HIS A 192 30.37 35.99 -9.92
CA HIS A 192 31.04 36.44 -11.13
C HIS A 192 30.98 37.96 -11.34
N ARG A 193 29.95 38.64 -10.80
CA ARG A 193 29.77 40.09 -10.94
C ARG A 193 30.62 40.92 -9.99
N THR A 194 31.11 40.32 -8.91
CA THR A 194 31.99 40.96 -7.92
C THR A 194 33.49 40.84 -8.25
N LYS A 195 33.85 40.11 -9.31
CA LYS A 195 35.23 39.92 -9.76
C LYS A 195 35.60 40.66 -11.05
N SER A 196 34.65 41.34 -11.65
CA SER A 196 34.86 42.33 -12.76
C SER A 196 34.76 43.77 -12.24
#